data_e29d99f5e32a407b5c4c35e117767b89
#
_entry.id   e29d99f5e32a407b5c4c35e117767b89
#
_cell.length_a   1.000
_cell.length_b   1.000
_cell.length_c   1.000
_cell.angle_alpha   90.00
_cell.angle_beta   90.00
_cell.angle_gamma   90.00
#
_symmetry.space_group_name_H-M   'P 1'
#
loop_
_entity.id
_entity.type
_entity.pdbx_description
1 polymer ?
#
loop_
_entity_poly.entity_id
_entity_poly.type
_entity_poly.pdbx_seq_one_letter_code
_entity_poly.pdbx_strand_id
1 'polypeptide(L)'
;VYYYKKVPNANAKGSLLALLGSMVLVGIVLYGIVPGVVKVGGWFELLFVNGMSLPFNTGVIVYIIILAASIIWGIYESYNETSRTRMNISFMLTLALLGIPFYGHGVSSILIGIIVLVALGFYLFAKKMNKKYQLSARSMNTALLCTMMIMVGYSSYALIVIRSTANTPMDQNSPEDIFTLGEYLGREQ
;
A
#
# COMPACT_ATOMS: atom_id res chain seq x y z
N VAL A 1 -19.07 3.59 -20.00
CA VAL A 1 -20.50 3.92 -19.82
C VAL A 1 -20.72 4.89 -18.66
N TYR A 2 -20.12 4.66 -17.50
CA TYR A 2 -20.25 5.54 -16.30
C TYR A 2 -19.75 6.96 -16.56
N TYR A 3 -18.59 7.10 -17.22
CA TYR A 3 -17.99 8.40 -17.56
C TYR A 3 -18.97 9.26 -18.37
N TYR A 4 -19.55 8.71 -19.44
CA TYR A 4 -20.49 9.46 -20.29
C TYR A 4 -21.81 9.83 -19.62
N LYS A 5 -22.23 9.07 -18.59
CA LYS A 5 -23.45 9.38 -17.83
C LYS A 5 -23.27 10.50 -16.80
N LYS A 6 -22.05 10.63 -16.23
CA LYS A 6 -21.77 11.57 -15.11
C LYS A 6 -21.09 12.87 -15.56
N VAL A 7 -20.43 12.87 -16.70
CA VAL A 7 -19.69 14.04 -17.21
C VAL A 7 -20.49 14.68 -18.36
N PRO A 8 -21.09 15.88 -18.16
CA PRO A 8 -21.98 16.51 -19.14
C PRO A 8 -21.32 16.76 -20.52
N ASN A 9 -20.01 16.99 -20.54
CA ASN A 9 -19.21 17.25 -21.76
C ASN A 9 -18.19 16.13 -21.99
N ALA A 10 -18.63 14.87 -21.85
CA ALA A 10 -17.77 13.72 -22.08
C ALA A 10 -17.29 13.69 -23.55
N ASN A 11 -15.98 13.61 -23.74
CA ASN A 11 -15.36 13.50 -25.06
C ASN A 11 -14.49 12.25 -25.16
N ALA A 12 -14.16 11.83 -26.38
CA ALA A 12 -13.36 10.63 -26.64
C ALA A 12 -11.96 10.70 -25.99
N LYS A 13 -11.33 11.88 -25.95
CA LYS A 13 -10.03 12.07 -25.30
C LYS A 13 -10.12 11.85 -23.78
N GLY A 14 -11.16 12.38 -23.14
CA GLY A 14 -11.38 12.17 -21.71
C GLY A 14 -11.65 10.73 -21.32
N SER A 15 -12.45 9.99 -22.12
CA SER A 15 -12.69 8.57 -21.86
C SER A 15 -11.44 7.72 -22.09
N LEU A 16 -10.60 8.05 -23.10
CA LEU A 16 -9.32 7.37 -23.31
C LEU A 16 -8.36 7.62 -22.14
N LEU A 17 -8.26 8.86 -21.65
CA LEU A 17 -7.44 9.19 -20.48
C LEU A 17 -7.93 8.48 -19.22
N ALA A 18 -9.25 8.37 -19.02
CA ALA A 18 -9.81 7.61 -17.90
C ALA A 18 -9.49 6.12 -18.00
N LEU A 19 -9.53 5.54 -19.19
CA LEU A 19 -9.14 4.16 -19.43
C LEU A 19 -7.64 3.95 -19.11
N LEU A 20 -6.76 4.77 -19.67
CA LEU A 20 -5.33 4.69 -19.42
C LEU A 20 -5.01 4.89 -17.92
N GLY A 21 -5.66 5.86 -17.28
CA GLY A 21 -5.53 6.09 -15.85
C GLY A 21 -5.94 4.87 -15.01
N SER A 22 -7.02 4.19 -15.38
CA SER A 22 -7.44 2.96 -14.68
C SER A 22 -6.44 1.82 -14.86
N MET A 23 -5.84 1.66 -16.04
CA MET A 23 -4.78 0.67 -16.28
C MET A 23 -3.54 0.95 -15.43
N VAL A 24 -3.12 2.22 -15.32
CA VAL A 24 -2.01 2.62 -14.46
C VAL A 24 -2.32 2.32 -13.00
N LEU A 25 -3.54 2.61 -12.53
CA LEU A 25 -3.95 2.29 -11.16
C LEU A 25 -3.90 0.80 -10.87
N VAL A 26 -4.37 -0.05 -11.79
CA VAL A 26 -4.25 -1.51 -11.65
C VAL A 26 -2.77 -1.93 -11.57
N GLY A 27 -1.92 -1.35 -12.42
CA GLY A 27 -0.47 -1.60 -12.37
C GLY A 27 0.14 -1.21 -11.01
N ILE A 28 -0.23 -0.06 -10.44
CA ILE A 28 0.23 0.38 -9.12
C ILE A 28 -0.21 -0.62 -8.02
N VAL A 29 -1.42 -1.13 -8.09
CA VAL A 29 -1.90 -2.13 -7.12
C VAL A 29 -1.09 -3.42 -7.23
N LEU A 30 -0.99 -3.99 -8.44
CA LEU A 30 -0.38 -5.30 -8.66
C LEU A 30 1.14 -5.29 -8.46
N TYR A 31 1.82 -4.24 -8.91
CA TYR A 31 3.29 -4.17 -8.89
C TYR A 31 3.85 -3.25 -7.79
N GLY A 32 3.01 -2.44 -7.17
CA GLY A 32 3.41 -1.54 -6.09
C GLY A 32 2.89 -1.99 -4.73
N ILE A 33 1.56 -2.00 -4.53
CA ILE A 33 0.97 -2.25 -3.22
C ILE A 33 1.18 -3.70 -2.78
N VAL A 34 0.84 -4.68 -3.62
CA VAL A 34 0.89 -6.10 -3.23
C VAL A 34 2.31 -6.54 -2.86
N PRO A 35 3.32 -6.41 -3.75
CA PRO A 35 4.69 -6.80 -3.39
C PRO A 35 5.29 -5.88 -2.32
N GLY A 36 4.87 -4.62 -2.25
CA GLY A 36 5.31 -3.68 -1.21
C GLY A 36 4.89 -4.11 0.19
N VAL A 37 3.63 -4.50 0.37
CA VAL A 37 3.10 -5.01 1.65
C VAL A 37 3.84 -6.27 2.08
N VAL A 38 4.06 -7.21 1.17
CA VAL A 38 4.81 -8.45 1.45
C VAL A 38 6.25 -8.13 1.87
N LYS A 39 6.92 -7.21 1.16
CA LYS A 39 8.29 -6.80 1.45
C LYS A 39 8.43 -6.15 2.83
N VAL A 40 7.60 -5.15 3.13
CA VAL A 40 7.65 -4.45 4.43
C VAL A 40 7.24 -5.39 5.55
N GLY A 41 6.21 -6.22 5.33
CA GLY A 41 5.84 -7.28 6.27
C GLY A 41 6.98 -8.25 6.55
N GLY A 42 7.73 -8.66 5.52
CA GLY A 42 8.94 -9.47 5.67
C GLY A 42 10.04 -8.78 6.49
N TRP A 43 10.24 -7.47 6.34
CA TRP A 43 11.19 -6.73 7.17
C TRP A 43 10.78 -6.68 8.64
N PHE A 44 9.48 -6.51 8.92
CA PHE A 44 8.95 -6.60 10.28
C PHE A 44 9.15 -8.00 10.84
N GLU A 45 8.89 -9.04 10.05
CA GLU A 45 9.08 -10.43 10.47
C GLU A 45 10.55 -10.69 10.86
N LEU A 46 11.50 -10.31 9.99
CA LEU A 46 12.92 -10.44 10.27
C LEU A 46 13.36 -9.67 11.54
N LEU A 47 12.81 -8.47 11.74
CA LEU A 47 13.10 -7.67 12.93
C LEU A 47 12.63 -8.38 14.22
N PHE A 48 11.41 -8.90 14.22
CA PHE A 48 10.80 -9.51 15.40
C PHE A 48 11.37 -10.90 15.68
N VAL A 49 11.55 -11.73 14.66
CA VAL A 49 12.07 -13.09 14.82
C VAL A 49 13.56 -13.08 15.09
N ASN A 50 14.37 -12.39 14.26
CA ASN A 50 15.82 -12.40 14.41
C ASN A 50 16.33 -11.39 15.46
N GLY A 51 15.66 -10.24 15.61
CA GLY A 51 16.07 -9.22 16.58
C GLY A 51 15.56 -9.46 17.99
N MET A 52 14.34 -10.01 18.13
CA MET A 52 13.67 -10.18 19.42
C MET A 52 13.42 -11.64 19.80
N SER A 53 13.81 -12.60 18.94
CA SER A 53 13.63 -14.05 19.14
C SER A 53 12.18 -14.46 19.42
N LEU A 54 11.23 -13.76 18.76
CA LEU A 54 9.79 -14.07 18.89
C LEU A 54 9.38 -15.16 17.90
N PRO A 55 8.23 -15.83 18.14
CA PRO A 55 7.71 -16.85 17.24
C PRO A 55 7.44 -16.31 15.82
N PHE A 56 7.53 -17.19 14.82
CA PHE A 56 7.19 -16.88 13.42
C PHE A 56 5.78 -16.29 13.30
N ASN A 57 5.62 -15.41 12.29
CA ASN A 57 4.39 -14.65 11.99
C ASN A 57 4.03 -13.56 13.02
N THR A 58 4.77 -13.37 14.11
CA THR A 58 4.51 -12.29 15.10
C THR A 58 4.76 -10.92 14.48
N GLY A 59 5.86 -10.75 13.73
CA GLY A 59 6.21 -9.50 13.07
C GLY A 59 5.17 -9.08 12.04
N VAL A 60 4.65 -10.02 11.27
CA VAL A 60 3.59 -9.78 10.27
C VAL A 60 2.29 -9.32 10.93
N ILE A 61 1.88 -9.96 12.03
CA ILE A 61 0.67 -9.57 12.77
C ILE A 61 0.80 -8.14 13.28
N VAL A 62 1.93 -7.80 13.92
CA VAL A 62 2.19 -6.43 14.41
C VAL A 62 2.20 -5.44 13.25
N TYR A 63 2.83 -5.78 12.14
CA TYR A 63 2.84 -4.94 10.93
C TYR A 63 1.42 -4.66 10.41
N ILE A 64 0.57 -5.69 10.28
CA ILE A 64 -0.82 -5.53 9.82
C ILE A 64 -1.61 -4.61 10.74
N ILE A 65 -1.44 -4.74 12.07
CA ILE A 65 -2.09 -3.86 13.05
C ILE A 65 -1.62 -2.41 12.87
N ILE A 66 -0.31 -2.18 12.73
CA ILE A 66 0.25 -0.84 12.52
C ILE A 66 -0.22 -0.24 11.19
N LEU A 67 -0.25 -1.03 10.12
CA LEU A 67 -0.73 -0.60 8.80
C LEU A 67 -2.21 -0.22 8.88
N ALA A 68 -3.06 -1.06 9.45
CA ALA A 68 -4.49 -0.76 9.64
C ALA A 68 -4.70 0.51 10.47
N ALA A 69 -3.99 0.65 11.59
CA ALA A 69 -4.05 1.83 12.43
C ALA A 69 -3.62 3.11 11.67
N SER A 70 -2.57 3.04 10.85
CA SER A 70 -2.10 4.17 10.05
C SER A 70 -3.11 4.58 8.98
N ILE A 71 -3.77 3.62 8.33
CA ILE A 71 -4.83 3.89 7.33
C ILE A 71 -6.04 4.55 8.01
N ILE A 72 -6.50 4.01 9.15
CA ILE A 72 -7.63 4.56 9.90
C ILE A 72 -7.32 5.98 10.37
N TRP A 73 -6.11 6.21 10.92
CA TRP A 73 -5.68 7.55 11.33
C TRP A 73 -5.63 8.51 10.14
N GLY A 74 -5.09 8.08 8.99
CA GLY A 74 -5.04 8.89 7.79
C GLY A 74 -6.43 9.26 7.25
N ILE A 75 -7.39 8.33 7.26
CA ILE A 75 -8.78 8.58 6.89
C ILE A 75 -9.42 9.58 7.85
N TYR A 76 -9.22 9.41 9.16
CA TYR A 76 -9.76 10.31 10.18
C TYR A 76 -9.23 11.75 10.01
N GLU A 77 -7.92 11.92 9.86
CA GLU A 77 -7.31 13.26 9.69
C GLU A 77 -7.71 13.93 8.36
N SER A 78 -7.80 13.16 7.28
CA SER A 78 -8.19 13.69 5.96
C SER A 78 -9.68 13.99 5.84
N TYR A 79 -10.52 13.30 6.62
CA TYR A 79 -11.96 13.56 6.68
C TYR A 79 -12.27 14.81 7.51
N ASN A 80 -11.66 14.93 8.70
CA ASN A 80 -11.93 16.03 9.61
C ASN A 80 -11.14 17.32 9.28
N GLU A 81 -10.15 17.25 8.39
CA GLU A 81 -9.26 18.36 8.01
C GLU A 81 -8.67 19.12 9.21
N THR A 82 -8.42 18.43 10.35
CA THR A 82 -8.04 19.02 11.63
C THR A 82 -6.71 19.77 11.52
N SER A 83 -5.71 19.17 10.87
CA SER A 83 -4.39 19.77 10.67
C SER A 83 -3.72 19.25 9.41
N ARG A 84 -3.29 20.16 8.55
CA ARG A 84 -2.57 19.82 7.32
C ARG A 84 -1.32 18.99 7.59
N THR A 85 -0.59 19.33 8.65
CA THR A 85 0.64 18.62 9.03
C THR A 85 0.35 17.17 9.43
N ARG A 86 -0.65 16.94 10.28
CA ARG A 86 -1.03 15.59 10.73
C ARG A 86 -1.53 14.74 9.57
N MET A 87 -2.34 15.32 8.69
CA MET A 87 -2.83 14.67 7.48
C MET A 87 -1.68 14.27 6.54
N ASN A 88 -0.70 15.14 6.32
CA ASN A 88 0.46 14.82 5.50
C ASN A 88 1.33 13.73 6.13
N ILE A 89 1.54 13.76 7.45
CA ILE A 89 2.33 12.75 8.18
C ILE A 89 1.64 11.39 8.11
N SER A 90 0.33 11.32 8.40
CA SER A 90 -0.41 10.06 8.35
C SER A 90 -0.43 9.46 6.94
N PHE A 91 -0.59 10.30 5.92
CA PHE A 91 -0.53 9.87 4.52
C PHE A 91 0.85 9.33 4.13
N MET A 92 1.94 10.03 4.48
CA MET A 92 3.31 9.59 4.24
C MET A 92 3.62 8.28 4.97
N LEU A 93 3.21 8.16 6.24
CA LEU A 93 3.39 6.95 7.03
C LEU A 93 2.68 5.76 6.37
N THR A 94 1.44 5.94 5.95
CA THR A 94 0.68 4.89 5.25
C THR A 94 1.37 4.47 3.95
N LEU A 95 1.85 5.43 3.14
CA LEU A 95 2.58 5.11 1.90
C LEU A 95 3.89 4.35 2.18
N ALA A 96 4.61 4.73 3.23
CA ALA A 96 5.82 4.03 3.65
C ALA A 96 5.52 2.59 4.09
N LEU A 97 4.48 2.40 4.91
CA LEU A 97 4.06 1.08 5.37
C LEU A 97 3.52 0.20 4.24
N LEU A 98 2.86 0.75 3.24
CA LEU A 98 2.43 0.02 2.05
C LEU A 98 3.61 -0.45 1.18
N GLY A 99 4.83 0.03 1.43
CA GLY A 99 6.02 -0.38 0.69
C GLY A 99 6.12 0.21 -0.72
N ILE A 100 5.17 1.04 -1.15
CA ILE A 100 5.14 1.64 -2.50
C ILE A 100 6.46 2.35 -2.85
N PRO A 101 7.09 3.13 -1.95
CA PRO A 101 8.36 3.81 -2.24
C PRO A 101 9.55 2.84 -2.42
N PHE A 102 9.47 1.64 -1.85
CA PHE A 102 10.59 0.69 -1.79
C PHE A 102 10.62 -0.26 -2.98
N TYR A 103 10.84 0.28 -4.17
CA TYR A 103 10.92 -0.51 -5.40
C TYR A 103 12.29 -1.16 -5.58
N GLY A 104 12.33 -2.37 -6.15
CA GLY A 104 13.55 -3.13 -6.41
C GLY A 104 13.92 -4.13 -5.30
N HIS A 105 15.13 -4.65 -5.32
CA HIS A 105 15.62 -5.67 -4.39
C HIS A 105 16.85 -5.19 -3.60
N GLY A 106 17.08 -5.76 -2.42
CA GLY A 106 18.24 -5.48 -1.58
C GLY A 106 18.28 -4.07 -1.00
N VAL A 107 19.49 -3.63 -0.65
CA VAL A 107 19.77 -2.34 0.01
C VAL A 107 19.41 -1.15 -0.90
N SER A 108 19.55 -1.29 -2.21
CA SER A 108 19.17 -0.24 -3.17
C SER A 108 17.68 0.13 -3.09
N SER A 109 16.81 -0.83 -2.81
CA SER A 109 15.38 -0.59 -2.60
C SER A 109 15.12 0.35 -1.42
N ILE A 110 15.85 0.19 -0.32
CA ILE A 110 15.72 1.04 0.88
C ILE A 110 16.18 2.46 0.56
N LEU A 111 17.32 2.62 -0.12
CA LEU A 111 17.84 3.94 -0.51
C LEU A 111 16.86 4.67 -1.44
N ILE A 112 16.33 4.00 -2.46
CA ILE A 112 15.34 4.56 -3.37
C ILE A 112 14.09 4.98 -2.57
N GLY A 113 13.61 4.11 -1.68
CA GLY A 113 12.45 4.40 -0.84
C GLY A 113 12.62 5.64 0.04
N ILE A 114 13.79 5.78 0.67
CA ILE A 114 14.10 6.96 1.48
C ILE A 114 14.11 8.22 0.62
N ILE A 115 14.76 8.20 -0.56
CA ILE A 115 14.80 9.34 -1.48
C ILE A 115 13.37 9.74 -1.91
N VAL A 116 12.54 8.76 -2.27
CA VAL A 116 11.14 9.01 -2.67
C VAL A 116 10.33 9.59 -1.53
N LEU A 117 10.47 9.06 -0.30
CA LEU A 117 9.78 9.60 0.89
C LEU A 117 10.23 11.01 1.24
N VAL A 118 11.53 11.31 1.14
CA VAL A 118 12.05 12.66 1.35
C VAL A 118 11.52 13.62 0.29
N ALA A 119 11.55 13.24 -0.99
CA ALA A 119 11.00 14.05 -2.08
C ALA A 119 9.49 14.31 -1.89
N LEU A 120 8.72 13.29 -1.52
CA LEU A 120 7.30 13.42 -1.19
C LEU A 120 7.09 14.33 0.02
N GLY A 121 7.93 14.22 1.05
CA GLY A 121 7.90 15.11 2.20
C GLY A 121 8.11 16.57 1.80
N PHE A 122 9.15 16.84 1.01
CA PHE A 122 9.36 18.21 0.48
C PHE A 122 8.14 18.69 -0.30
N TYR A 123 7.55 17.87 -1.15
CA TYR A 123 6.35 18.21 -1.91
C TYR A 123 5.15 18.53 -0.99
N LEU A 124 4.86 17.68 -0.01
CA LEU A 124 3.69 17.85 0.87
C LEU A 124 3.83 18.98 1.88
N PHE A 125 5.07 19.29 2.32
CA PHE A 125 5.36 20.34 3.30
C PHE A 125 5.83 21.66 2.68
N ALA A 126 5.99 21.74 1.36
CA ALA A 126 6.41 22.98 0.67
C ALA A 126 5.35 24.08 0.83
N LYS A 127 5.64 25.06 1.71
CA LYS A 127 4.75 26.22 1.98
C LYS A 127 4.56 27.14 0.77
N LYS A 128 5.50 27.13 -0.19
CA LYS A 128 5.53 28.01 -1.37
C LYS A 128 4.76 27.49 -2.58
N MET A 129 4.25 26.26 -2.55
CA MET A 129 3.54 25.73 -3.72
C MET A 129 2.17 26.36 -3.89
N ASN A 130 1.88 26.74 -5.13
CA ASN A 130 0.57 27.26 -5.52
C ASN A 130 -0.52 26.23 -5.11
N LYS A 131 -1.62 26.68 -4.49
CA LYS A 131 -2.75 25.83 -4.04
C LYS A 131 -3.26 24.88 -5.13
N LYS A 132 -3.05 25.22 -6.40
CA LYS A 132 -3.43 24.39 -7.56
C LYS A 132 -2.69 23.06 -7.64
N TYR A 133 -1.46 22.98 -7.13
CA TYR A 133 -0.61 21.77 -7.19
C TYR A 133 -0.55 20.99 -5.87
N GLN A 134 -1.22 21.47 -4.83
CA GLN A 134 -1.28 20.76 -3.56
C GLN A 134 -2.32 19.65 -3.63
N LEU A 135 -1.97 18.45 -3.12
CA LEU A 135 -2.94 17.37 -2.92
C LEU A 135 -4.05 17.84 -1.99
N SER A 136 -5.29 17.77 -2.44
CA SER A 136 -6.45 18.12 -1.61
C SER A 136 -6.70 17.07 -0.53
N ALA A 137 -7.28 17.46 0.60
CA ALA A 137 -7.70 16.53 1.66
C ALA A 137 -8.64 15.46 1.11
N ARG A 138 -9.57 15.84 0.22
CA ARG A 138 -10.49 14.93 -0.45
C ARG A 138 -9.76 13.86 -1.29
N SER A 139 -8.73 14.25 -2.04
CA SER A 139 -7.95 13.29 -2.85
C SER A 139 -7.18 12.32 -1.96
N MET A 140 -6.58 12.80 -0.86
CA MET A 140 -5.90 11.95 0.11
C MET A 140 -6.87 10.98 0.78
N ASN A 141 -8.03 11.47 1.21
CA ASN A 141 -9.08 10.64 1.80
C ASN A 141 -9.55 9.55 0.83
N THR A 142 -9.84 9.92 -0.43
CA THR A 142 -10.25 8.95 -1.45
C THR A 142 -9.17 7.89 -1.69
N ALA A 143 -7.90 8.28 -1.78
CA ALA A 143 -6.80 7.35 -1.96
C ALA A 143 -6.68 6.36 -0.78
N LEU A 144 -6.80 6.85 0.46
CA LEU A 144 -6.75 6.02 1.66
C LEU A 144 -7.94 5.07 1.76
N LEU A 145 -9.17 5.53 1.42
CA LEU A 145 -10.36 4.68 1.38
C LEU A 145 -10.22 3.58 0.31
N CYS A 146 -9.74 3.92 -0.89
CA CYS A 146 -9.46 2.92 -1.93
C CYS A 146 -8.41 1.91 -1.46
N THR A 147 -7.34 2.38 -0.82
CA THR A 147 -6.30 1.50 -0.25
C THR A 147 -6.88 0.58 0.82
N MET A 148 -7.70 1.10 1.73
CA MET A 148 -8.38 0.28 2.74
C MET A 148 -9.22 -0.83 2.10
N MET A 149 -10.01 -0.50 1.06
CA MET A 149 -10.83 -1.48 0.35
C MET A 149 -9.99 -2.55 -0.37
N ILE A 150 -8.86 -2.15 -0.96
CA ILE A 150 -7.90 -3.07 -1.57
C ILE A 150 -7.34 -4.01 -0.49
N MET A 151 -6.90 -3.48 0.66
CA MET A 151 -6.35 -4.28 1.75
C MET A 151 -7.37 -5.26 2.33
N VAL A 152 -8.64 -4.85 2.47
CA VAL A 152 -9.74 -5.75 2.86
C VAL A 152 -9.92 -6.87 1.84
N GLY A 153 -9.88 -6.58 0.53
CA GLY A 153 -9.93 -7.60 -0.52
C GLY A 153 -8.76 -8.58 -0.43
N TYR A 154 -7.54 -8.07 -0.25
CA TYR A 154 -6.34 -8.89 -0.13
C TYR A 154 -6.23 -9.64 1.21
N SER A 155 -7.00 -9.28 2.25
CA SER A 155 -7.03 -10.03 3.51
C SER A 155 -7.48 -11.49 3.32
N SER A 156 -8.18 -11.82 2.22
CA SER A 156 -8.52 -13.19 1.84
C SER A 156 -7.28 -14.08 1.64
N TYR A 157 -6.12 -13.51 1.29
CA TYR A 157 -4.87 -14.29 1.19
C TYR A 157 -4.38 -14.81 2.55
N ALA A 158 -4.78 -14.20 3.66
CA ALA A 158 -4.52 -14.75 4.99
C ALA A 158 -5.15 -16.14 5.18
N LEU A 159 -6.29 -16.40 4.52
CA LEU A 159 -6.91 -17.73 4.53
C LEU A 159 -6.05 -18.78 3.81
N ILE A 160 -5.27 -18.39 2.81
CA ILE A 160 -4.35 -19.28 2.10
C ILE A 160 -3.24 -19.71 3.06
N VAL A 161 -2.64 -18.76 3.78
CA VAL A 161 -1.60 -19.03 4.79
C VAL A 161 -2.14 -19.94 5.89
N ILE A 162 -3.31 -19.62 6.46
CA ILE A 162 -3.95 -20.44 7.50
C ILE A 162 -4.25 -21.86 7.00
N ARG A 163 -4.68 -22.02 5.75
CA ARG A 163 -4.95 -23.31 5.16
C ARG A 163 -3.68 -24.12 4.91
N SER A 164 -2.61 -23.47 4.46
CA SER A 164 -1.33 -24.10 4.20
C SER A 164 -0.72 -24.67 5.48
N THR A 165 -0.78 -23.97 6.60
CA THR A 165 -0.31 -24.46 7.90
C THR A 165 -1.04 -25.73 8.38
N ALA A 166 -2.20 -26.08 7.80
CA ALA A 166 -2.94 -27.30 8.10
C ALA A 166 -2.46 -28.52 7.29
N ASN A 167 -1.37 -28.43 6.52
CA ASN A 167 -0.77 -29.51 5.72
C ASN A 167 -1.79 -30.25 4.85
N THR A 168 -2.53 -29.52 4.03
CA THR A 168 -3.55 -30.10 3.14
C THR A 168 -2.91 -30.88 1.98
N PRO A 169 -3.57 -31.94 1.44
CA PRO A 169 -2.99 -32.78 0.37
C PRO A 169 -2.63 -32.05 -0.93
N MET A 170 -3.23 -30.89 -1.19
CA MET A 170 -2.92 -30.00 -2.31
C MET A 170 -2.51 -28.64 -1.76
N ASP A 171 -1.23 -28.46 -1.52
CA ASP A 171 -0.63 -27.22 -1.03
C ASP A 171 0.47 -26.75 -1.97
N GLN A 172 0.07 -25.95 -2.97
CA GLN A 172 1.01 -25.43 -3.96
C GLN A 172 1.90 -24.36 -3.33
N ASN A 173 3.22 -24.56 -3.39
CA ASN A 173 4.27 -23.70 -2.84
C ASN A 173 4.25 -23.52 -1.32
N SER A 174 3.43 -24.28 -0.59
CA SER A 174 3.32 -24.26 0.90
C SER A 174 3.45 -22.83 1.48
N PRO A 175 2.54 -21.89 1.18
CA PRO A 175 2.64 -20.50 1.62
C PRO A 175 2.28 -20.36 3.11
N GLU A 176 3.16 -20.85 4.00
CA GLU A 176 2.95 -20.87 5.46
C GLU A 176 3.37 -19.56 6.14
N ASP A 177 4.22 -18.75 5.47
CA ASP A 177 4.73 -17.48 5.96
C ASP A 177 4.67 -16.38 4.90
N ILE A 178 5.08 -15.15 5.28
CA ILE A 178 5.02 -13.99 4.38
C ILE A 178 5.96 -14.10 3.19
N PHE A 179 7.08 -14.84 3.32
CA PHE A 179 8.07 -14.98 2.25
C PHE A 179 7.57 -15.96 1.20
N THR A 180 7.12 -17.13 1.63
CA THR A 180 6.51 -18.15 0.76
C THR A 180 5.19 -17.67 0.15
N LEU A 181 4.42 -16.85 0.87
CA LEU A 181 3.28 -16.14 0.30
C LEU A 181 3.71 -15.16 -0.79
N GLY A 182 4.85 -14.49 -0.62
CA GLY A 182 5.42 -13.61 -1.65
C GLY A 182 5.76 -14.36 -2.94
N GLU A 183 6.41 -15.50 -2.84
CA GLU A 183 6.73 -16.38 -3.97
C GLU A 183 5.46 -16.92 -4.65
N TYR A 184 4.47 -17.33 -3.85
CA TYR A 184 3.15 -17.77 -4.34
C TYR A 184 2.45 -16.66 -5.16
N LEU A 185 2.45 -15.42 -4.66
CA LEU A 185 1.85 -14.27 -5.35
C LEU A 185 2.66 -13.85 -6.58
N GLY A 186 3.99 -13.96 -6.52
CA GLY A 186 4.92 -13.71 -7.62
C GLY A 186 4.90 -14.78 -8.70
N ARG A 187 4.27 -15.93 -8.43
CA ARG A 187 4.31 -17.14 -9.28
C ARG A 187 5.73 -17.62 -9.54
N GLU A 188 6.62 -17.42 -8.59
CA GLU A 188 7.97 -17.97 -8.62
C GLU A 188 7.90 -19.45 -8.26
N GLN A 189 8.50 -20.30 -9.14
CA GLN A 189 8.54 -21.76 -8.95
C GLN A 189 9.96 -22.20 -8.66
#